data_88df8ec7cf33f541ff404ed17e04a98d
#
_entry.id   88df8ec7cf33f541ff404ed17e04a98d
#
_cell.length_a   1.000
_cell.length_b   1.000
_cell.length_c   1.000
_cell.angle_alpha   90.00
_cell.angle_beta   90.00
_cell.angle_gamma   90.00
#
_symmetry.space_group_name_H-M   'P 1'
#
loop_
_entity.id
_entity.type
_entity.pdbx_description
1 polymer ?
#
loop_
_entity_poly.entity_id
_entity_poly.type
_entity_poly.pdbx_seq_one_letter_code
_entity_poly.pdbx_strand_id
1 'polypeptide(L)'
;MKTKAVRLYGKNDLRLEEFELPPIKEDEILAKIISDSICMSSHKAALQGADHKRVPDDVADNPTIIGHEFCGELIEVGAKWQHKFKAGSKFAIQPALNYKGSLNAPGYSYHYIGGNATYVIIPNEVMLQNCLLDYSGDGFFYGSLSEPMSCIVGAFHANYHTKSGSYVHEMGIVEGGNMALLAGAGPMGIGAVDYAINCGRKPEMIVVTDIDDARLERAAQILTVEKAAKNGVKLIYANTSDAEYLLGLTGGKGYNDVFVYAPVSVVVELADKILGRDGCLNFFAGPTNPAFSAPFNFYNVHYAATHIVGTSGGNTGDMIEALKMMEQGKIDPAAMITHIGGLDCAIDTTLNLPNIPGGKKLIYTHISMPLTAIDDFKKMDSPMFQKLAEIVEGNNGLWCVEAEKYLLEEMKGVI
;
A
#
# COMPACT_ATOMS: atom_id res chain seq x y z
N MET A 1 -22.40 -17.12 -12.36
CA MET A 1 -22.20 -16.68 -10.95
C MET A 1 -22.53 -15.19 -10.88
N LYS A 2 -23.44 -14.79 -10.00
CA LYS A 2 -23.68 -13.36 -9.76
C LYS A 2 -22.56 -12.74 -8.94
N THR A 3 -22.16 -11.54 -9.29
CA THR A 3 -21.23 -10.70 -8.53
C THR A 3 -21.83 -9.32 -8.29
N LYS A 4 -21.49 -8.70 -7.18
CA LYS A 4 -21.77 -7.31 -6.86
C LYS A 4 -20.43 -6.57 -6.84
N ALA A 5 -20.28 -5.50 -7.61
CA ALA A 5 -19.01 -4.83 -7.79
C ALA A 5 -19.15 -3.32 -8.00
N VAL A 6 -18.14 -2.58 -7.58
CA VAL A 6 -17.98 -1.16 -7.92
C VAL A 6 -17.29 -1.06 -9.27
N ARG A 7 -18.00 -0.50 -10.25
CA ARG A 7 -17.52 -0.36 -11.63
C ARG A 7 -17.31 1.10 -12.00
N LEU A 8 -16.21 1.34 -12.70
CA LEU A 8 -15.85 2.65 -13.26
C LEU A 8 -16.40 2.78 -14.67
N TYR A 9 -17.18 3.83 -14.92
CA TYR A 9 -17.75 4.18 -16.22
C TYR A 9 -17.13 5.43 -16.84
N GLY A 10 -16.47 6.24 -16.04
CA GLY A 10 -15.84 7.49 -16.49
C GLY A 10 -15.42 8.37 -15.32
N LYS A 11 -15.14 9.62 -15.59
CA LYS A 11 -14.71 10.58 -14.56
C LYS A 11 -15.75 10.75 -13.47
N ASN A 12 -15.41 10.41 -12.24
CA ASN A 12 -16.27 10.42 -11.05
C ASN A 12 -17.57 9.59 -11.20
N ASP A 13 -17.61 8.67 -12.16
CA ASP A 13 -18.77 7.80 -12.38
C ASP A 13 -18.44 6.37 -11.93
N LEU A 14 -18.62 6.14 -10.64
CA LEU A 14 -18.54 4.83 -10.01
C LEU A 14 -19.95 4.34 -9.68
N ARG A 15 -20.23 3.07 -10.02
CA ARG A 15 -21.54 2.46 -9.76
C ARG A 15 -21.40 1.12 -9.07
N LEU A 16 -22.21 0.87 -8.06
CA LEU A 16 -22.31 -0.44 -7.40
C LEU A 16 -23.42 -1.23 -8.10
N GLU A 17 -23.05 -2.31 -8.75
CA GLU A 17 -23.95 -3.08 -9.60
C GLU A 17 -23.86 -4.58 -9.34
N GLU A 18 -24.96 -5.26 -9.58
CA GLU A 18 -25.01 -6.72 -9.67
C GLU A 18 -25.08 -7.17 -11.14
N PHE A 19 -24.25 -8.13 -11.52
CA PHE A 19 -24.25 -8.70 -12.86
C PHE A 19 -23.76 -10.15 -12.84
N GLU A 20 -24.00 -10.87 -13.94
CA GLU A 20 -23.54 -12.25 -14.09
C GLU A 20 -22.12 -12.28 -14.64
N LEU A 21 -21.22 -12.97 -13.93
CA LEU A 21 -19.91 -13.33 -14.49
C LEU A 21 -20.09 -14.45 -15.51
N PRO A 22 -19.37 -14.41 -16.64
CA PRO A 22 -19.36 -15.54 -17.58
C PRO A 22 -18.76 -16.79 -16.92
N PRO A 23 -18.99 -17.98 -17.47
CA PRO A 23 -18.24 -19.18 -17.09
C PRO A 23 -16.74 -18.95 -17.29
N ILE A 24 -15.91 -19.45 -16.37
CA ILE A 24 -14.46 -19.36 -16.54
C ILE A 24 -13.98 -20.24 -17.69
N LYS A 25 -12.91 -19.81 -18.34
CA LYS A 25 -12.18 -20.60 -19.33
C LYS A 25 -11.20 -21.56 -18.65
N GLU A 26 -10.66 -22.48 -19.44
CA GLU A 26 -9.66 -23.44 -18.94
C GLU A 26 -8.41 -22.78 -18.33
N ASP A 27 -8.11 -21.54 -18.70
CA ASP A 27 -6.94 -20.78 -18.27
C ASP A 27 -7.28 -19.62 -17.33
N GLU A 28 -8.49 -19.58 -16.81
CA GLU A 28 -8.96 -18.57 -15.84
C GLU A 28 -9.24 -19.21 -14.47
N ILE A 29 -9.40 -18.36 -13.46
CA ILE A 29 -9.72 -18.77 -12.07
C ILE A 29 -10.89 -17.92 -11.57
N LEU A 30 -11.93 -18.54 -11.02
CA LEU A 30 -12.98 -17.86 -10.27
C LEU A 30 -12.51 -17.67 -8.82
N ALA A 31 -12.62 -16.46 -8.31
CA ALA A 31 -12.23 -16.14 -6.96
C ALA A 31 -13.32 -15.34 -6.23
N LYS A 32 -13.36 -15.50 -4.89
CA LYS A 32 -14.14 -14.71 -3.94
C LYS A 32 -13.21 -13.70 -3.30
N ILE A 33 -13.50 -12.42 -3.43
CA ILE A 33 -12.76 -11.38 -2.71
C ILE A 33 -13.32 -11.25 -1.30
N ILE A 34 -12.46 -11.13 -0.31
CA ILE A 34 -12.88 -10.94 1.07
C ILE A 34 -12.56 -9.52 1.54
N SER A 35 -11.37 -9.02 1.22
CA SER A 35 -10.95 -7.69 1.61
C SER A 35 -10.23 -6.94 0.47
N ASP A 36 -10.41 -5.62 0.43
CA ASP A 36 -9.68 -4.68 -0.42
C ASP A 36 -9.32 -3.45 0.40
N SER A 37 -8.19 -2.84 0.14
CA SER A 37 -7.76 -1.60 0.78
C SER A 37 -7.85 -0.45 -0.22
N ILE A 38 -8.58 0.62 0.14
CA ILE A 38 -8.74 1.76 -0.75
C ILE A 38 -7.44 2.56 -0.84
N CYS A 39 -6.98 2.78 -2.06
CA CYS A 39 -5.75 3.48 -2.39
C CYS A 39 -6.01 4.83 -3.08
N MET A 40 -5.13 5.79 -2.86
CA MET A 40 -5.12 7.05 -3.61
C MET A 40 -5.03 6.85 -5.13
N SER A 41 -4.44 5.74 -5.58
CA SER A 41 -4.39 5.40 -7.01
C SER A 41 -5.78 5.05 -7.57
N SER A 42 -6.65 4.40 -6.78
CA SER A 42 -8.05 4.15 -7.16
C SER A 42 -8.86 5.45 -7.22
N HIS A 43 -8.64 6.37 -6.26
CA HIS A 43 -9.21 7.72 -6.31
C HIS A 43 -8.80 8.47 -7.59
N LYS A 44 -7.50 8.41 -7.96
CA LYS A 44 -7.00 9.05 -9.19
C LYS A 44 -7.62 8.45 -10.44
N ALA A 45 -7.77 7.12 -10.49
CA ALA A 45 -8.43 6.45 -11.61
C ALA A 45 -9.90 6.87 -11.73
N ALA A 46 -10.62 6.95 -10.61
CA ALA A 46 -12.00 7.46 -10.58
C ALA A 46 -12.11 8.92 -11.03
N LEU A 47 -11.19 9.78 -10.59
CA LEU A 47 -11.16 11.20 -10.96
C LEU A 47 -10.85 11.42 -12.44
N GLN A 48 -9.96 10.64 -13.01
CA GLN A 48 -9.45 10.79 -14.39
C GLN A 48 -10.26 9.99 -15.42
N GLY A 49 -10.94 8.91 -15.01
CA GLY A 49 -11.64 8.02 -15.97
C GLY A 49 -10.70 7.55 -17.07
N ALA A 50 -11.13 7.61 -18.34
CA ALA A 50 -10.33 7.21 -19.50
C ALA A 50 -9.01 7.98 -19.68
N ASP A 51 -8.84 9.15 -19.08
CA ASP A 51 -7.56 9.87 -19.12
C ASP A 51 -6.49 9.23 -18.20
N HIS A 52 -6.86 8.30 -17.35
CA HIS A 52 -5.92 7.60 -16.49
C HIS A 52 -5.18 6.51 -17.28
N LYS A 53 -3.84 6.49 -17.21
CA LYS A 53 -2.94 5.62 -17.99
C LYS A 53 -3.23 4.10 -17.94
N ARG A 54 -4.04 3.64 -17.00
CA ARG A 54 -4.40 2.21 -16.82
C ARG A 54 -5.87 1.92 -17.10
N VAL A 55 -6.69 2.95 -17.28
CA VAL A 55 -8.12 2.80 -17.56
C VAL A 55 -8.30 2.75 -19.07
N PRO A 56 -9.08 1.77 -19.62
CA PRO A 56 -9.34 1.69 -21.04
C PRO A 56 -10.10 2.90 -21.59
N ASP A 57 -9.83 3.28 -22.82
CA ASP A 57 -10.49 4.40 -23.49
C ASP A 57 -12.00 4.20 -23.65
N ASP A 58 -12.45 2.94 -23.75
CA ASP A 58 -13.83 2.51 -23.92
C ASP A 58 -14.56 2.22 -22.60
N VAL A 59 -14.02 2.67 -21.46
CA VAL A 59 -14.55 2.36 -20.11
C VAL A 59 -16.02 2.76 -19.91
N ALA A 60 -16.53 3.73 -20.69
CA ALA A 60 -17.94 4.13 -20.65
C ALA A 60 -18.90 3.03 -21.14
N ASP A 61 -18.48 2.28 -22.17
CA ASP A 61 -19.24 1.20 -22.76
C ASP A 61 -18.87 -0.17 -22.17
N ASN A 62 -17.61 -0.31 -21.74
CA ASN A 62 -17.02 -1.52 -21.17
C ASN A 62 -16.42 -1.23 -19.78
N PRO A 63 -17.27 -1.03 -18.74
CA PRO A 63 -16.81 -0.60 -17.43
C PRO A 63 -15.91 -1.63 -16.74
N THR A 64 -14.94 -1.14 -15.97
CA THR A 64 -13.96 -1.95 -15.26
C THR A 64 -14.24 -1.98 -13.76
N ILE A 65 -13.86 -3.07 -13.07
CA ILE A 65 -13.95 -3.17 -11.62
C ILE A 65 -12.72 -2.47 -11.01
N ILE A 66 -12.94 -1.61 -10.02
CA ILE A 66 -11.86 -0.90 -9.30
C ILE A 66 -11.42 -1.65 -8.04
N GLY A 67 -10.32 -1.17 -7.43
CA GLY A 67 -9.69 -1.78 -6.25
C GLY A 67 -8.57 -2.74 -6.65
N HIS A 68 -7.36 -2.51 -6.15
CA HIS A 68 -6.18 -3.25 -6.59
C HIS A 68 -5.31 -3.77 -5.45
N GLU A 69 -5.74 -3.57 -4.21
CA GLU A 69 -5.08 -4.04 -3.00
C GLU A 69 -5.95 -5.10 -2.33
N PHE A 70 -6.11 -6.29 -2.93
CA PHE A 70 -7.13 -7.24 -2.49
C PHE A 70 -6.62 -8.65 -2.24
N CYS A 71 -7.38 -9.35 -1.39
CA CYS A 71 -7.15 -10.72 -0.96
C CYS A 71 -8.49 -11.48 -0.91
N GLY A 72 -8.44 -12.79 -1.10
CA GLY A 72 -9.62 -13.62 -1.07
C GLY A 72 -9.32 -15.10 -1.17
N GLU A 73 -10.30 -15.87 -1.64
CA GLU A 73 -10.25 -17.33 -1.79
C GLU A 73 -10.51 -17.75 -3.23
N LEU A 74 -9.77 -18.73 -3.72
CA LEU A 74 -10.00 -19.35 -5.02
C LEU A 74 -11.21 -20.28 -4.94
N ILE A 75 -12.20 -20.12 -5.82
CA ILE A 75 -13.45 -20.91 -5.81
C ILE A 75 -13.39 -22.02 -6.85
N GLU A 76 -12.94 -21.72 -8.06
CA GLU A 76 -12.81 -22.68 -9.16
C GLU A 76 -11.55 -22.37 -9.95
N VAL A 77 -10.77 -23.39 -10.28
CA VAL A 77 -9.51 -23.27 -11.01
C VAL A 77 -9.64 -23.97 -12.35
N GLY A 78 -9.43 -23.22 -13.43
CA GLY A 78 -9.40 -23.77 -14.79
C GLY A 78 -8.31 -24.84 -14.96
N ALA A 79 -8.58 -25.81 -15.84
CA ALA A 79 -7.77 -27.03 -16.00
C ALA A 79 -6.27 -26.74 -16.19
N LYS A 80 -5.93 -25.67 -16.88
CA LYS A 80 -4.55 -25.24 -17.13
C LYS A 80 -3.76 -24.96 -15.86
N TRP A 81 -4.41 -24.46 -14.81
CA TRP A 81 -3.75 -23.98 -13.59
C TRP A 81 -3.90 -24.87 -12.36
N GLN A 82 -4.66 -25.99 -12.48
CA GLN A 82 -4.89 -26.93 -11.35
C GLN A 82 -3.61 -27.59 -10.83
N HIS A 83 -2.54 -27.60 -11.63
CA HIS A 83 -1.23 -28.10 -11.18
C HIS A 83 -0.55 -27.17 -10.17
N LYS A 84 -0.94 -25.90 -10.13
CA LYS A 84 -0.31 -24.85 -9.30
C LYS A 84 -1.25 -24.30 -8.22
N PHE A 85 -2.54 -24.17 -8.51
CA PHE A 85 -3.52 -23.57 -7.62
C PHE A 85 -4.66 -24.54 -7.30
N LYS A 86 -5.26 -24.36 -6.12
CA LYS A 86 -6.36 -25.21 -5.63
C LYS A 86 -7.53 -24.35 -5.18
N ALA A 87 -8.77 -24.82 -5.44
CA ALA A 87 -9.97 -24.24 -4.85
C ALA A 87 -9.89 -24.31 -3.31
N GLY A 88 -10.36 -23.26 -2.64
CA GLY A 88 -10.28 -23.09 -1.20
C GLY A 88 -8.95 -22.48 -0.69
N SER A 89 -7.93 -22.31 -1.55
CA SER A 89 -6.71 -21.59 -1.16
C SER A 89 -6.96 -20.10 -1.10
N LYS A 90 -6.36 -19.43 -0.11
CA LYS A 90 -6.30 -17.97 -0.07
C LYS A 90 -5.25 -17.46 -1.05
N PHE A 91 -5.44 -16.25 -1.55
CA PHE A 91 -4.50 -15.62 -2.46
C PHE A 91 -4.31 -14.14 -2.15
N ALA A 92 -3.16 -13.62 -2.53
CA ALA A 92 -2.88 -12.20 -2.70
C ALA A 92 -2.48 -11.95 -4.16
N ILE A 93 -2.61 -10.72 -4.65
CA ILE A 93 -2.37 -10.40 -6.04
C ILE A 93 -1.44 -9.20 -6.21
N GLN A 94 -0.42 -9.35 -7.07
CA GLN A 94 0.38 -8.22 -7.56
C GLN A 94 -0.29 -7.64 -8.80
N PRO A 95 -0.86 -6.42 -8.73
CA PRO A 95 -1.60 -5.86 -9.86
C PRO A 95 -0.71 -5.32 -10.98
N ALA A 96 0.56 -5.05 -10.71
CA ALA A 96 1.52 -4.53 -11.71
C ALA A 96 2.03 -5.65 -12.61
N LEU A 97 1.18 -6.12 -13.54
CA LEU A 97 1.47 -7.28 -14.39
C LEU A 97 2.60 -7.04 -15.38
N ASN A 98 2.69 -5.84 -15.95
CA ASN A 98 3.61 -5.48 -17.04
C ASN A 98 3.54 -6.49 -18.23
N TYR A 99 2.37 -7.08 -18.45
CA TYR A 99 2.17 -8.13 -19.44
C TYR A 99 2.37 -7.57 -20.84
N LYS A 100 3.36 -8.10 -21.56
CA LYS A 100 3.75 -7.66 -22.92
C LYS A 100 3.99 -6.15 -23.03
N GLY A 101 4.47 -5.53 -21.97
CA GLY A 101 4.74 -4.09 -21.92
C GLY A 101 3.51 -3.20 -21.76
N SER A 102 2.32 -3.78 -21.52
CA SER A 102 1.13 -2.98 -21.22
C SER A 102 1.09 -2.55 -19.77
N LEU A 103 0.36 -1.46 -19.52
CA LEU A 103 0.09 -0.97 -18.15
C LEU A 103 -1.19 -1.57 -17.55
N ASN A 104 -1.85 -2.50 -18.26
CA ASN A 104 -3.08 -3.13 -17.80
C ASN A 104 -2.87 -3.82 -16.44
N ALA A 105 -3.80 -3.60 -15.53
CA ALA A 105 -3.71 -4.09 -14.17
C ALA A 105 -5.09 -4.42 -13.60
N PRO A 106 -5.22 -5.53 -12.83
CA PRO A 106 -6.39 -5.78 -12.00
C PRO A 106 -6.76 -4.55 -11.16
N GLY A 107 -8.07 -4.27 -11.08
CA GLY A 107 -8.56 -3.10 -10.35
C GLY A 107 -8.46 -1.76 -11.09
N TYR A 108 -8.13 -1.79 -12.39
CA TYR A 108 -8.10 -0.62 -13.29
C TYR A 108 -8.61 -0.91 -14.68
N SER A 109 -8.15 -2.03 -15.30
CA SER A 109 -8.22 -2.25 -16.74
C SER A 109 -9.16 -3.36 -17.15
N TYR A 110 -9.67 -4.13 -16.20
CA TYR A 110 -10.41 -5.36 -16.50
C TYR A 110 -11.87 -5.30 -16.10
N HIS A 111 -12.74 -5.93 -16.90
CA HIS A 111 -14.20 -5.95 -16.67
C HIS A 111 -14.62 -6.86 -15.53
N TYR A 112 -13.83 -7.92 -15.25
CA TYR A 112 -14.21 -9.00 -14.33
C TYR A 112 -13.23 -9.20 -13.17
N ILE A 113 -12.24 -8.32 -12.98
CA ILE A 113 -11.31 -8.40 -11.85
C ILE A 113 -10.96 -7.03 -11.26
N GLY A 114 -11.16 -6.93 -9.97
CA GLY A 114 -10.79 -5.81 -9.09
C GLY A 114 -11.25 -6.10 -7.67
N GLY A 115 -10.66 -5.42 -6.70
CA GLY A 115 -10.86 -5.70 -5.28
C GLY A 115 -12.22 -5.30 -4.73
N ASN A 116 -12.87 -4.29 -5.33
CA ASN A 116 -14.20 -3.84 -4.89
C ASN A 116 -15.30 -4.68 -5.55
N ALA A 117 -15.24 -6.00 -5.39
CA ALA A 117 -16.22 -6.95 -5.90
C ALA A 117 -16.37 -8.15 -4.97
N THR A 118 -17.52 -8.82 -5.03
CA THR A 118 -17.75 -10.07 -4.26
C THR A 118 -17.07 -11.27 -4.89
N TYR A 119 -17.20 -11.41 -6.22
CA TYR A 119 -16.59 -12.49 -7.01
C TYR A 119 -15.96 -11.90 -8.27
N VAL A 120 -14.86 -12.49 -8.70
CA VAL A 120 -14.07 -12.05 -9.84
C VAL A 120 -13.55 -13.23 -10.66
N ILE A 121 -13.20 -12.95 -11.93
CA ILE A 121 -12.47 -13.91 -12.78
C ILE A 121 -11.04 -13.41 -12.92
N ILE A 122 -10.09 -14.17 -12.42
CA ILE A 122 -8.65 -13.88 -12.55
C ILE A 122 -8.22 -14.34 -13.94
N PRO A 123 -7.77 -13.41 -14.82
CA PRO A 123 -7.39 -13.73 -16.18
C PRO A 123 -6.02 -14.40 -16.25
N ASN A 124 -5.79 -15.16 -17.29
CA ASN A 124 -4.60 -15.99 -17.52
C ASN A 124 -3.27 -15.24 -17.37
N GLU A 125 -3.20 -13.98 -17.81
CA GLU A 125 -1.97 -13.18 -17.72
C GLU A 125 -1.49 -12.92 -16.30
N VAL A 126 -2.39 -12.90 -15.31
CA VAL A 126 -2.02 -12.77 -13.89
C VAL A 126 -1.17 -13.97 -13.48
N MET A 127 -1.59 -15.18 -13.83
CA MET A 127 -0.84 -16.40 -13.53
C MET A 127 0.43 -16.53 -14.38
N LEU A 128 0.38 -16.14 -15.66
CA LEU A 128 1.56 -16.15 -16.54
C LEU A 128 2.67 -15.23 -16.06
N GLN A 129 2.31 -14.11 -15.40
CA GLN A 129 3.28 -13.18 -14.80
C GLN A 129 3.69 -13.57 -13.37
N ASN A 130 3.20 -14.70 -12.86
CA ASN A 130 3.37 -15.14 -11.46
C ASN A 130 2.86 -14.08 -10.45
N CYS A 131 1.86 -13.31 -10.82
CA CYS A 131 1.29 -12.25 -10.00
C CYS A 131 0.13 -12.71 -9.10
N LEU A 132 -0.36 -13.95 -9.26
CA LEU A 132 -1.23 -14.63 -8.30
C LEU A 132 -0.35 -15.39 -7.31
N LEU A 133 -0.40 -15.00 -6.03
CA LEU A 133 0.44 -15.56 -4.98
C LEU A 133 -0.42 -16.36 -4.00
N ASP A 134 0.04 -17.55 -3.64
CA ASP A 134 -0.52 -18.29 -2.51
C ASP A 134 -0.31 -17.48 -1.23
N TYR A 135 -1.35 -17.41 -0.42
CA TYR A 135 -1.33 -16.73 0.86
C TYR A 135 -1.80 -17.69 1.96
N SER A 136 -0.97 -17.88 2.98
CA SER A 136 -1.24 -18.83 4.07
C SER A 136 -1.57 -18.15 5.42
N GLY A 137 -1.49 -16.83 5.49
CA GLY A 137 -1.76 -16.07 6.71
C GLY A 137 -3.22 -16.15 7.18
N ASP A 138 -3.46 -15.87 8.45
CA ASP A 138 -4.77 -16.02 9.07
C ASP A 138 -5.76 -14.92 8.72
N GLY A 139 -5.30 -13.68 8.55
CA GLY A 139 -6.16 -12.53 8.23
C GLY A 139 -6.13 -12.15 6.75
N PHE A 140 -7.28 -11.93 6.12
CA PHE A 140 -7.38 -11.49 4.73
C PHE A 140 -6.82 -10.07 4.54
N PHE A 141 -6.96 -9.21 5.54
CA PHE A 141 -6.41 -7.85 5.47
C PHE A 141 -4.90 -7.81 5.29
N TYR A 142 -4.15 -8.77 5.83
CA TYR A 142 -2.71 -8.89 5.56
C TYR A 142 -2.42 -9.15 4.08
N GLY A 143 -3.20 -10.06 3.47
CA GLY A 143 -3.09 -10.32 2.03
C GLY A 143 -3.39 -9.09 1.17
N SER A 144 -4.40 -8.30 1.54
CA SER A 144 -4.72 -7.04 0.86
C SER A 144 -3.61 -5.99 1.03
N LEU A 145 -3.06 -5.86 2.23
CA LEU A 145 -2.01 -4.89 2.52
C LEU A 145 -0.62 -5.32 2.02
N SER A 146 -0.49 -6.54 1.49
CA SER A 146 0.76 -6.98 0.87
C SER A 146 1.11 -6.18 -0.40
N GLU A 147 0.11 -5.67 -1.12
CA GLU A 147 0.34 -4.78 -2.26
C GLU A 147 1.01 -3.47 -1.84
N PRO A 148 0.43 -2.64 -0.93
CA PRO A 148 1.10 -1.41 -0.51
C PRO A 148 2.44 -1.66 0.19
N MET A 149 2.58 -2.76 0.93
CA MET A 149 3.88 -3.15 1.48
C MET A 149 4.88 -3.50 0.38
N SER A 150 4.46 -4.13 -0.72
CA SER A 150 5.34 -4.39 -1.86
C SER A 150 5.87 -3.11 -2.50
N CYS A 151 5.05 -2.04 -2.52
CA CYS A 151 5.49 -0.73 -2.99
C CYS A 151 6.62 -0.15 -2.11
N ILE A 152 6.51 -0.33 -0.79
CA ILE A 152 7.53 0.09 0.17
C ILE A 152 8.82 -0.72 -0.03
N VAL A 153 8.72 -2.05 -0.04
CA VAL A 153 9.86 -2.96 -0.25
C VAL A 153 10.58 -2.62 -1.56
N GLY A 154 9.81 -2.47 -2.66
CA GLY A 154 10.34 -2.11 -3.96
C GLY A 154 11.04 -0.75 -4.00
N ALA A 155 10.54 0.24 -3.25
CA ALA A 155 11.19 1.53 -3.12
C ALA A 155 12.55 1.42 -2.40
N PHE A 156 12.63 0.62 -1.35
CA PHE A 156 13.88 0.35 -0.64
C PHE A 156 14.89 -0.39 -1.53
N HIS A 157 14.43 -1.38 -2.31
CA HIS A 157 15.28 -2.11 -3.26
C HIS A 157 15.74 -1.25 -4.44
N ALA A 158 14.94 -0.26 -4.86
CA ALA A 158 15.25 0.61 -5.99
C ALA A 158 16.28 1.69 -5.66
N ASN A 159 16.47 2.03 -4.39
CA ASN A 159 17.59 2.89 -4.00
C ASN A 159 18.90 2.23 -4.45
N TYR A 160 19.90 3.05 -4.72
CA TYR A 160 21.24 2.54 -5.05
C TYR A 160 22.31 3.49 -4.55
N HIS A 161 23.49 2.93 -4.34
CA HIS A 161 24.69 3.65 -3.91
C HIS A 161 25.90 3.17 -4.73
N THR A 162 26.97 3.97 -4.73
CA THR A 162 28.17 3.66 -5.48
C THR A 162 29.36 3.55 -4.55
N LYS A 163 30.36 2.73 -4.94
CA LYS A 163 31.66 2.76 -4.27
C LYS A 163 32.54 3.87 -4.88
N SER A 164 33.28 4.56 -4.05
CA SER A 164 34.22 5.58 -4.51
C SER A 164 35.16 5.01 -5.59
N GLY A 165 35.22 5.67 -6.74
CA GLY A 165 36.04 5.25 -7.89
C GLY A 165 35.43 4.12 -8.73
N SER A 166 34.15 3.75 -8.49
CA SER A 166 33.41 2.75 -9.25
C SER A 166 32.13 3.34 -9.82
N TYR A 167 31.68 2.82 -10.98
CA TYR A 167 30.37 3.12 -11.58
C TYR A 167 29.35 1.98 -11.33
N VAL A 168 29.74 0.97 -10.55
CA VAL A 168 28.84 -0.14 -10.21
C VAL A 168 27.88 0.32 -9.11
N HIS A 169 26.59 0.14 -9.35
CA HIS A 169 25.54 0.43 -8.38
C HIS A 169 25.37 -0.75 -7.43
N GLU A 170 25.38 -0.46 -6.13
CA GLU A 170 24.93 -1.37 -5.08
C GLU A 170 23.46 -1.05 -4.79
N MET A 171 22.56 -1.95 -5.18
CA MET A 171 21.13 -1.76 -5.02
C MET A 171 20.70 -1.88 -3.56
N GLY A 172 19.66 -1.13 -3.20
CA GLY A 172 19.10 -1.06 -1.86
C GLY A 172 19.63 0.11 -1.05
N ILE A 173 19.06 0.32 0.13
CA ILE A 173 19.46 1.35 1.08
C ILE A 173 20.87 1.07 1.67
N VAL A 174 21.51 2.06 2.26
CA VAL A 174 22.81 1.86 2.94
C VAL A 174 22.60 1.14 4.28
N GLU A 175 23.19 -0.03 4.44
CA GLU A 175 23.21 -0.71 5.73
C GLU A 175 24.03 0.10 6.76
N GLY A 176 23.44 0.35 7.93
CA GLY A 176 24.04 1.21 8.96
C GLY A 176 24.08 2.69 8.58
N GLY A 177 23.36 3.11 7.51
CA GLY A 177 23.28 4.50 7.07
C GLY A 177 22.25 5.32 7.83
N ASN A 178 22.24 6.63 7.56
CA ASN A 178 21.21 7.55 8.05
C ASN A 178 20.07 7.64 7.04
N MET A 179 18.84 7.49 7.51
CA MET A 179 17.63 7.53 6.68
C MET A 179 16.69 8.64 7.16
N ALA A 180 16.08 9.36 6.22
CA ALA A 180 15.01 10.31 6.52
C ALA A 180 13.74 9.95 5.72
N LEU A 181 12.59 9.98 6.40
CA LEU A 181 11.26 9.77 5.82
C LEU A 181 10.48 11.09 5.94
N LEU A 182 10.47 11.90 4.88
CA LEU A 182 9.87 13.23 4.89
C LEU A 182 8.38 13.16 4.53
N ALA A 183 7.53 13.86 5.32
CA ALA A 183 6.07 13.70 5.33
C ALA A 183 5.68 12.23 5.56
N GLY A 184 6.41 11.56 6.47
CA GLY A 184 6.43 10.11 6.63
C GLY A 184 5.53 9.57 7.74
N ALA A 185 4.67 10.36 8.38
CA ALA A 185 3.73 9.88 9.40
C ALA A 185 2.37 9.40 8.83
N GLY A 186 2.21 9.40 7.50
CA GLY A 186 1.09 8.78 6.81
C GLY A 186 1.22 7.24 6.72
N PRO A 187 0.19 6.54 6.18
CA PRO A 187 0.16 5.08 6.18
C PRO A 187 1.39 4.44 5.50
N MET A 188 1.80 4.96 4.34
CA MET A 188 2.95 4.41 3.62
C MET A 188 4.27 4.64 4.36
N GLY A 189 4.42 5.81 5.01
CA GLY A 189 5.59 6.08 5.82
C GLY A 189 5.65 5.24 7.10
N ILE A 190 4.51 5.00 7.76
CA ILE A 190 4.43 4.08 8.92
C ILE A 190 4.84 2.66 8.49
N GLY A 191 4.31 2.16 7.37
CA GLY A 191 4.74 0.87 6.82
C GLY A 191 6.24 0.84 6.48
N ALA A 192 6.80 1.95 5.99
CA ALA A 192 8.23 2.06 5.70
C ALA A 192 9.09 2.06 6.97
N VAL A 193 8.65 2.71 8.05
CA VAL A 193 9.33 2.62 9.37
C VAL A 193 9.35 1.19 9.85
N ASP A 194 8.20 0.48 9.81
CA ASP A 194 8.12 -0.91 10.27
C ASP A 194 9.02 -1.82 9.41
N TYR A 195 9.02 -1.65 8.09
CA TYR A 195 9.93 -2.38 7.21
C TYR A 195 11.40 -2.06 7.51
N ALA A 196 11.79 -0.79 7.62
CA ALA A 196 13.16 -0.37 7.85
C ALA A 196 13.75 -0.90 9.16
N ILE A 197 12.93 -0.99 10.23
CA ILE A 197 13.34 -1.55 11.52
C ILE A 197 13.60 -3.07 11.41
N ASN A 198 12.91 -3.78 10.51
CA ASN A 198 12.86 -5.24 10.49
C ASN A 198 13.49 -5.88 9.24
N CYS A 199 13.84 -5.10 8.20
CA CYS A 199 14.45 -5.61 6.98
C CYS A 199 15.88 -6.12 7.20
N GLY A 200 16.44 -6.79 6.17
CA GLY A 200 17.79 -7.38 6.25
C GLY A 200 18.91 -6.34 6.26
N ARG A 201 18.73 -5.23 5.53
CA ARG A 201 19.68 -4.09 5.48
C ARG A 201 19.10 -2.94 6.28
N LYS A 202 19.44 -2.84 7.55
CA LYS A 202 18.87 -1.83 8.43
C LYS A 202 19.67 -0.53 8.41
N PRO A 203 19.02 0.65 8.45
CA PRO A 203 19.71 1.89 8.75
C PRO A 203 20.15 1.91 10.22
N GLU A 204 21.17 2.68 10.55
CA GLU A 204 21.53 2.98 11.96
C GLU A 204 20.53 3.94 12.58
N MET A 205 20.07 4.94 11.80
CA MET A 205 19.12 5.95 12.26
C MET A 205 18.03 6.19 11.22
N ILE A 206 16.80 6.34 11.73
CA ILE A 206 15.63 6.77 10.96
C ILE A 206 15.10 8.06 11.59
N VAL A 207 14.93 9.10 10.77
CA VAL A 207 14.22 10.33 11.15
C VAL A 207 12.93 10.43 10.35
N VAL A 208 11.80 10.49 11.02
CA VAL A 208 10.47 10.66 10.41
C VAL A 208 10.02 12.08 10.66
N THR A 209 9.69 12.81 9.60
CA THR A 209 9.11 14.15 9.73
C THR A 209 7.70 14.20 9.19
N ASP A 210 6.87 15.03 9.81
CA ASP A 210 5.55 15.42 9.32
C ASP A 210 5.19 16.80 9.90
N ILE A 211 4.21 17.47 9.28
CA ILE A 211 3.66 18.74 9.78
C ILE A 211 2.47 18.51 10.74
N ASP A 212 1.97 17.29 10.81
CA ASP A 212 0.80 16.88 11.59
C ASP A 212 1.26 16.16 12.87
N ASP A 213 1.19 16.87 14.00
CA ASP A 213 1.60 16.33 15.31
C ASP A 213 0.78 15.08 15.71
N ALA A 214 -0.52 15.05 15.40
CA ALA A 214 -1.36 13.92 15.76
C ALA A 214 -0.95 12.64 14.98
N ARG A 215 -0.52 12.78 13.72
CA ARG A 215 0.04 11.68 12.96
C ARG A 215 1.37 11.19 13.51
N LEU A 216 2.26 12.12 13.91
CA LEU A 216 3.54 11.79 14.53
C LEU A 216 3.35 11.09 15.88
N GLU A 217 2.43 11.58 16.71
CA GLU A 217 2.08 10.94 17.99
C GLU A 217 1.55 9.52 17.79
N ARG A 218 0.60 9.33 16.84
CA ARG A 218 0.08 8.01 16.51
C ARG A 218 1.19 7.08 16.01
N ALA A 219 2.05 7.56 15.11
CA ALA A 219 3.18 6.77 14.60
C ALA A 219 4.12 6.35 15.74
N ALA A 220 4.45 7.26 16.66
CA ALA A 220 5.31 6.99 17.81
C ALA A 220 4.68 6.00 18.83
N GLN A 221 3.36 5.99 18.96
CA GLN A 221 2.64 5.01 19.80
C GLN A 221 2.69 3.59 19.23
N ILE A 222 2.62 3.44 17.90
CA ILE A 222 2.59 2.14 17.23
C ILE A 222 4.01 1.60 17.02
N LEU A 223 4.90 2.43 16.51
CA LEU A 223 6.30 2.10 16.21
C LEU A 223 7.19 2.90 17.16
N THR A 224 7.31 2.40 18.39
CA THR A 224 8.00 3.12 19.46
C THR A 224 9.52 3.14 19.27
N VAL A 225 10.16 4.16 19.84
CA VAL A 225 11.63 4.29 19.85
C VAL A 225 12.27 3.05 20.49
N GLU A 226 11.63 2.49 21.52
CA GLU A 226 12.10 1.29 22.22
C GLU A 226 12.01 0.04 21.32
N LYS A 227 10.93 -0.10 20.51
CA LYS A 227 10.81 -1.19 19.52
C LYS A 227 11.93 -1.10 18.48
N ALA A 228 12.21 0.09 17.97
CA ALA A 228 13.28 0.32 17.02
C ALA A 228 14.67 0.04 17.64
N ALA A 229 14.91 0.52 18.86
CA ALA A 229 16.18 0.31 19.57
C ALA A 229 16.48 -1.17 19.85
N LYS A 230 15.46 -1.99 20.16
CA LYS A 230 15.61 -3.45 20.31
C LYS A 230 16.08 -4.12 19.01
N ASN A 231 15.80 -3.51 17.86
CA ASN A 231 16.25 -3.97 16.56
C ASN A 231 17.56 -3.30 16.09
N GLY A 232 18.20 -2.50 16.94
CA GLY A 232 19.46 -1.81 16.66
C GLY A 232 19.32 -0.54 15.82
N VAL A 233 18.11 0.04 15.76
CA VAL A 233 17.81 1.23 14.96
C VAL A 233 17.45 2.40 15.89
N LYS A 234 18.10 3.56 15.71
CA LYS A 234 17.72 4.81 16.37
C LYS A 234 16.57 5.46 15.61
N LEU A 235 15.38 5.56 16.20
CA LEU A 235 14.20 6.17 15.60
C LEU A 235 13.92 7.53 16.23
N ILE A 236 13.65 8.54 15.40
CA ILE A 236 13.33 9.91 15.81
C ILE A 236 12.09 10.37 15.03
N TYR A 237 11.11 10.90 15.75
CA TYR A 237 9.96 11.60 15.19
C TYR A 237 10.11 13.09 15.43
N ALA A 238 9.89 13.93 14.42
CA ALA A 238 10.09 15.37 14.56
C ALA A 238 9.11 16.16 13.64
N ASN A 239 8.38 17.10 14.23
CA ASN A 239 7.65 18.10 13.45
C ASN A 239 8.62 19.22 13.08
N THR A 240 9.30 19.03 11.96
CA THR A 240 10.29 19.98 11.46
C THR A 240 10.47 19.95 9.95
N SER A 241 10.76 21.11 9.39
CA SER A 241 11.27 21.30 8.03
C SER A 241 12.62 22.01 8.01
N ASP A 242 13.29 22.10 9.16
CA ASP A 242 14.59 22.75 9.32
C ASP A 242 15.72 21.81 8.90
N ALA A 243 16.36 22.14 7.77
CA ALA A 243 17.49 21.39 7.23
C ALA A 243 18.72 21.39 8.15
N GLU A 244 18.98 22.49 8.87
CA GLU A 244 20.12 22.58 9.79
C GLU A 244 19.94 21.64 10.99
N TYR A 245 18.73 21.63 11.55
CA TYR A 245 18.37 20.65 12.59
C TYR A 245 18.56 19.21 12.10
N LEU A 246 18.02 18.87 10.94
CA LEU A 246 18.12 17.51 10.39
C LEU A 246 19.57 17.11 10.10
N LEU A 247 20.38 18.00 9.52
CA LEU A 247 21.81 17.77 9.30
C LEU A 247 22.57 17.64 10.64
N GLY A 248 22.18 18.40 11.64
CA GLY A 248 22.76 18.32 13.00
C GLY A 248 22.62 16.91 13.61
N LEU A 249 21.51 16.21 13.36
CA LEU A 249 21.29 14.83 13.82
C LEU A 249 22.31 13.83 13.27
N THR A 250 22.86 14.10 12.09
CA THR A 250 23.86 13.27 11.40
C THR A 250 25.32 13.78 11.61
N GLY A 251 25.51 14.77 12.48
CA GLY A 251 26.81 15.44 12.66
C GLY A 251 27.29 16.15 11.40
N GLY A 252 26.38 16.64 10.58
CA GLY A 252 26.64 17.35 9.32
C GLY A 252 26.98 16.45 8.13
N LYS A 253 26.94 15.12 8.29
CA LYS A 253 27.24 14.17 7.19
C LYS A 253 26.11 14.06 6.17
N GLY A 254 24.87 14.40 6.56
CA GLY A 254 23.65 14.21 5.77
C GLY A 254 23.15 12.77 5.78
N TYR A 255 22.10 12.54 5.01
CA TYR A 255 21.39 11.26 4.93
C TYR A 255 21.81 10.47 3.71
N ASN A 256 21.96 9.16 3.88
CA ASN A 256 22.24 8.25 2.79
C ASN A 256 21.00 8.01 1.94
N ASP A 257 19.85 7.86 2.60
CA ASP A 257 18.58 7.54 1.97
C ASP A 257 17.51 8.52 2.47
N VAL A 258 16.89 9.27 1.56
CA VAL A 258 15.81 10.21 1.88
C VAL A 258 14.57 9.85 1.05
N PHE A 259 13.49 9.46 1.73
CA PHE A 259 12.22 9.14 1.09
C PHE A 259 11.25 10.31 1.23
N VAL A 260 10.57 10.67 0.14
CA VAL A 260 9.58 11.75 0.09
C VAL A 260 8.18 11.17 -0.12
N TYR A 261 7.30 11.32 0.90
CA TYR A 261 5.95 10.75 0.90
C TYR A 261 4.85 11.74 0.49
N ALA A 262 5.16 13.01 0.29
CA ALA A 262 4.21 14.01 -0.19
C ALA A 262 4.66 14.66 -1.50
N PRO A 263 3.78 14.81 -2.51
CA PRO A 263 4.13 15.48 -3.77
C PRO A 263 4.09 17.01 -3.62
N VAL A 264 5.02 17.54 -2.80
CA VAL A 264 5.13 18.96 -2.45
C VAL A 264 6.56 19.42 -2.73
N SER A 265 6.73 20.45 -3.56
CA SER A 265 8.04 20.92 -4.03
C SER A 265 9.01 21.24 -2.89
N VAL A 266 8.54 21.95 -1.84
CA VAL A 266 9.41 22.31 -0.69
C VAL A 266 9.90 21.08 0.11
N VAL A 267 9.18 19.97 0.07
CA VAL A 267 9.62 18.71 0.72
C VAL A 267 10.72 18.05 -0.13
N VAL A 268 10.62 18.11 -1.46
CA VAL A 268 11.68 17.64 -2.36
C VAL A 268 12.94 18.49 -2.21
N GLU A 269 12.79 19.82 -2.11
CA GLU A 269 13.91 20.74 -1.87
C GLU A 269 14.58 20.50 -0.52
N LEU A 270 13.80 20.21 0.51
CA LEU A 270 14.33 19.81 1.82
C LEU A 270 15.12 18.50 1.71
N ALA A 271 14.56 17.51 1.00
CA ALA A 271 15.23 16.23 0.77
C ALA A 271 16.60 16.42 0.11
N ASP A 272 16.67 17.24 -0.97
CA ASP A 272 17.93 17.55 -1.64
C ASP A 272 18.96 18.20 -0.70
N LYS A 273 18.52 19.16 0.14
CA LYS A 273 19.39 19.87 1.09
C LYS A 273 20.01 18.98 2.16
N ILE A 274 19.34 17.91 2.56
CA ILE A 274 19.81 17.02 3.61
C ILE A 274 20.53 15.76 3.12
N LEU A 275 20.60 15.52 1.79
CA LEU A 275 21.37 14.42 1.24
C LEU A 275 22.86 14.51 1.61
N GLY A 276 23.42 13.40 2.04
CA GLY A 276 24.85 13.22 2.21
C GLY A 276 25.56 12.91 0.88
N ARG A 277 26.87 12.65 0.95
CA ARG A 277 27.63 12.17 -0.20
C ARG A 277 27.08 10.82 -0.66
N ASP A 278 26.90 10.66 -1.99
CA ASP A 278 26.27 9.49 -2.63
C ASP A 278 24.85 9.23 -2.11
N GLY A 279 24.18 10.30 -1.64
CA GLY A 279 22.84 10.22 -1.08
C GLY A 279 21.78 10.00 -2.15
N CYS A 280 20.84 9.09 -1.87
CA CYS A 280 19.71 8.74 -2.74
C CYS A 280 18.43 9.39 -2.25
N LEU A 281 17.80 10.24 -3.08
CA LEU A 281 16.43 10.71 -2.86
C LEU A 281 15.46 9.75 -3.55
N ASN A 282 14.63 9.05 -2.77
CA ASN A 282 13.52 8.28 -3.30
C ASN A 282 12.24 9.13 -3.31
N PHE A 283 11.78 9.48 -4.50
CA PHE A 283 10.51 10.17 -4.67
C PHE A 283 9.37 9.15 -4.70
N PHE A 284 8.92 8.74 -3.51
CA PHE A 284 7.85 7.75 -3.32
C PHE A 284 6.46 8.30 -3.64
N ALA A 285 6.25 9.60 -3.43
CA ALA A 285 4.96 10.25 -3.66
C ALA A 285 4.54 10.18 -5.14
N GLY A 286 3.27 9.88 -5.39
CA GLY A 286 2.70 9.88 -6.74
C GLY A 286 1.93 11.17 -7.04
N PRO A 287 2.49 12.18 -7.75
CA PRO A 287 1.75 13.39 -8.09
C PRO A 287 0.62 13.08 -9.08
N THR A 288 -0.48 13.83 -8.96
CA THR A 288 -1.59 13.83 -9.95
C THR A 288 -1.31 14.75 -11.14
N ASN A 289 -0.56 15.82 -10.88
CA ASN A 289 -0.18 16.77 -11.93
C ASN A 289 1.07 16.27 -12.68
N PRO A 290 0.99 15.97 -13.99
CA PRO A 290 2.15 15.52 -14.77
C PRO A 290 3.22 16.61 -14.93
N ALA A 291 2.90 17.89 -14.68
CA ALA A 291 3.84 19.00 -14.68
C ALA A 291 4.49 19.26 -13.32
N PHE A 292 4.26 18.38 -12.31
CA PHE A 292 4.91 18.53 -11.00
C PHE A 292 6.43 18.55 -11.15
N SER A 293 7.08 19.57 -10.57
CA SER A 293 8.53 19.76 -10.60
C SER A 293 9.02 20.42 -9.30
N ALA A 294 10.30 20.23 -9.01
CA ALA A 294 10.98 20.86 -7.89
C ALA A 294 12.43 21.18 -8.27
N PRO A 295 13.04 22.26 -7.71
CA PRO A 295 14.48 22.49 -7.82
C PRO A 295 15.29 21.34 -7.23
N PHE A 296 16.44 21.04 -7.84
CA PHE A 296 17.43 20.07 -7.36
C PHE A 296 18.83 20.63 -7.54
N ASN A 297 19.75 20.39 -6.60
CA ASN A 297 21.09 20.97 -6.62
C ASN A 297 22.05 20.14 -7.50
N PHE A 298 22.21 20.52 -8.75
CA PHE A 298 23.11 19.85 -9.70
C PHE A 298 24.60 19.96 -9.36
N TYR A 299 24.99 20.92 -8.51
CA TYR A 299 26.35 20.94 -7.99
C TYR A 299 26.62 19.70 -7.13
N ASN A 300 25.67 19.33 -6.27
CA ASN A 300 25.75 18.13 -5.44
C ASN A 300 25.68 16.85 -6.28
N VAL A 301 24.87 16.82 -7.35
CA VAL A 301 24.86 15.69 -8.29
C VAL A 301 26.25 15.47 -8.86
N HIS A 302 26.95 16.53 -9.25
CA HIS A 302 28.29 16.42 -9.85
C HIS A 302 29.38 16.10 -8.82
N TYR A 303 29.42 16.82 -7.69
CA TYR A 303 30.54 16.75 -6.75
C TYR A 303 30.33 15.81 -5.56
N ALA A 304 29.07 15.58 -5.18
CA ALA A 304 28.70 14.70 -4.07
C ALA A 304 28.03 13.40 -4.52
N ALA A 305 27.81 13.23 -5.83
CA ALA A 305 27.16 12.08 -6.44
C ALA A 305 25.74 11.83 -5.90
N THR A 306 25.02 12.90 -5.50
CA THR A 306 23.62 12.75 -5.09
C THR A 306 22.74 12.39 -6.29
N HIS A 307 21.69 11.61 -6.08
CA HIS A 307 20.84 11.14 -7.17
C HIS A 307 19.40 10.94 -6.73
N ILE A 308 18.50 10.77 -7.71
CA ILE A 308 17.07 10.61 -7.51
C ILE A 308 16.62 9.29 -8.12
N VAL A 309 15.76 8.58 -7.40
CA VAL A 309 15.05 7.41 -7.88
C VAL A 309 13.57 7.52 -7.55
N GLY A 310 12.74 6.79 -8.26
CA GLY A 310 11.31 6.66 -7.97
C GLY A 310 10.77 5.34 -8.51
N THR A 311 9.76 4.81 -7.83
CA THR A 311 9.08 3.58 -8.22
C THR A 311 7.58 3.82 -8.34
N SER A 312 6.93 3.12 -9.26
CA SER A 312 5.46 3.11 -9.39
C SER A 312 4.94 1.69 -9.14
N GLY A 313 4.74 1.37 -7.88
CA GLY A 313 4.40 0.03 -7.42
C GLY A 313 5.63 -0.81 -7.06
N GLY A 314 5.39 -1.96 -6.43
CA GLY A 314 6.38 -3.03 -6.24
C GLY A 314 6.31 -4.05 -7.38
N ASN A 315 7.19 -5.03 -7.34
CA ASN A 315 7.15 -6.20 -8.21
C ASN A 315 6.70 -7.45 -7.42
N THR A 316 6.60 -8.58 -8.11
CA THR A 316 6.20 -9.86 -7.47
C THR A 316 7.17 -10.30 -6.38
N GLY A 317 8.48 -10.09 -6.57
CA GLY A 317 9.51 -10.43 -5.57
C GLY A 317 9.36 -9.59 -4.29
N ASP A 318 9.11 -8.29 -4.43
CA ASP A 318 8.87 -7.38 -3.31
C ASP A 318 7.62 -7.79 -2.51
N MET A 319 6.57 -8.26 -3.20
CA MET A 319 5.35 -8.72 -2.55
C MET A 319 5.54 -10.06 -1.82
N ILE A 320 6.30 -10.98 -2.40
CA ILE A 320 6.67 -12.24 -1.74
C ILE A 320 7.50 -11.96 -0.47
N GLU A 321 8.42 -11.00 -0.51
CA GLU A 321 9.17 -10.60 0.68
C GLU A 321 8.26 -10.02 1.76
N ALA A 322 7.35 -9.10 1.38
CA ALA A 322 6.37 -8.52 2.29
C ALA A 322 5.50 -9.59 2.95
N LEU A 323 4.89 -10.49 2.17
CA LEU A 323 4.09 -11.61 2.69
C LEU A 323 4.88 -12.48 3.67
N LYS A 324 6.10 -12.86 3.31
CA LYS A 324 6.97 -13.67 4.17
C LYS A 324 7.31 -12.96 5.49
N MET A 325 7.57 -11.67 5.46
CA MET A 325 7.83 -10.90 6.68
C MET A 325 6.60 -10.79 7.58
N MET A 326 5.40 -10.64 6.99
CA MET A 326 4.12 -10.66 7.73
C MET A 326 3.86 -12.03 8.37
N GLU A 327 4.02 -13.12 7.62
CA GLU A 327 3.87 -14.49 8.11
C GLU A 327 4.84 -14.82 9.25
N GLN A 328 6.04 -14.21 9.25
CA GLN A 328 7.02 -14.32 10.32
C GLN A 328 6.76 -13.38 11.52
N GLY A 329 5.71 -12.55 11.45
CA GLY A 329 5.42 -11.54 12.48
C GLY A 329 6.50 -10.45 12.62
N LYS A 330 7.32 -10.24 11.56
CA LYS A 330 8.36 -9.22 11.56
C LYS A 330 7.82 -7.83 11.29
N ILE A 331 6.83 -7.72 10.40
CA ILE A 331 6.13 -6.48 10.08
C ILE A 331 4.63 -6.67 10.27
N ASP A 332 3.97 -5.60 10.70
CA ASP A 332 2.52 -5.58 10.92
C ASP A 332 1.85 -4.41 10.18
N PRO A 333 1.38 -4.62 8.94
CA PRO A 333 0.73 -3.57 8.17
C PRO A 333 -0.62 -3.13 8.75
N ALA A 334 -1.16 -3.79 9.79
CA ALA A 334 -2.32 -3.28 10.54
C ALA A 334 -2.09 -1.87 11.08
N ALA A 335 -0.84 -1.50 11.35
CA ALA A 335 -0.43 -0.14 11.70
C ALA A 335 -0.90 0.93 10.69
N MET A 336 -1.09 0.56 9.44
CA MET A 336 -1.55 1.43 8.36
C MET A 336 -3.07 1.64 8.36
N ILE A 337 -3.86 0.73 8.97
CA ILE A 337 -5.33 0.74 8.92
C ILE A 337 -5.89 1.70 9.97
N THR A 338 -6.88 2.49 9.58
CA THR A 338 -7.62 3.38 10.51
C THR A 338 -9.13 3.26 10.39
N HIS A 339 -9.64 2.72 9.30
CA HIS A 339 -11.08 2.61 9.07
C HIS A 339 -11.43 1.25 8.47
N ILE A 340 -12.62 0.78 8.82
CA ILE A 340 -13.21 -0.46 8.31
C ILE A 340 -14.58 -0.14 7.71
N GLY A 341 -14.92 -0.77 6.59
CA GLY A 341 -16.23 -0.59 5.94
C GLY A 341 -16.66 -1.79 5.12
N GLY A 342 -17.91 -1.78 4.64
CA GLY A 342 -18.46 -2.75 3.70
C GLY A 342 -18.36 -2.29 2.25
N LEU A 343 -18.72 -3.17 1.30
CA LEU A 343 -18.66 -2.85 -0.13
C LEU A 343 -19.55 -1.66 -0.52
N ASP A 344 -20.65 -1.47 0.18
CA ASP A 344 -21.61 -0.39 -0.05
C ASP A 344 -21.06 1.01 0.22
N CYS A 345 -20.04 1.15 1.08
CA CYS A 345 -19.37 2.43 1.31
C CYS A 345 -18.16 2.70 0.40
N ALA A 346 -17.76 1.74 -0.46
CA ALA A 346 -16.54 1.83 -1.24
C ALA A 346 -16.53 3.00 -2.24
N ILE A 347 -17.68 3.35 -2.85
CA ILE A 347 -17.80 4.47 -3.79
C ILE A 347 -17.50 5.79 -3.08
N ASP A 348 -18.26 6.10 -2.02
CA ASP A 348 -18.10 7.35 -1.29
C ASP A 348 -16.70 7.46 -0.68
N THR A 349 -16.18 6.34 -0.16
CA THR A 349 -14.82 6.28 0.37
C THR A 349 -13.78 6.59 -0.72
N THR A 350 -13.92 6.00 -1.91
CA THR A 350 -12.98 6.22 -3.01
C THR A 350 -13.02 7.66 -3.52
N LEU A 351 -14.20 8.22 -3.73
CA LEU A 351 -14.37 9.59 -4.26
C LEU A 351 -13.95 10.66 -3.25
N ASN A 352 -14.16 10.42 -1.95
CA ASN A 352 -13.82 11.37 -0.89
C ASN A 352 -12.49 11.07 -0.17
N LEU A 353 -11.72 10.12 -0.64
CA LEU A 353 -10.53 9.63 0.05
C LEU A 353 -9.56 10.72 0.54
N PRO A 354 -9.27 11.80 -0.22
CA PRO A 354 -8.39 12.88 0.25
C PRO A 354 -8.92 13.64 1.48
N ASN A 355 -10.23 13.61 1.69
CA ASN A 355 -10.90 14.33 2.77
C ASN A 355 -11.15 13.45 4.01
N ILE A 356 -10.92 12.15 3.94
CA ILE A 356 -11.09 11.21 5.05
C ILE A 356 -9.75 11.09 5.79
N PRO A 357 -9.65 11.58 7.03
CA PRO A 357 -8.39 11.58 7.77
C PRO A 357 -7.88 10.16 8.06
N GLY A 358 -6.64 10.08 8.54
CA GLY A 358 -6.03 8.84 8.98
C GLY A 358 -5.33 8.04 7.88
N GLY A 359 -5.21 6.73 8.09
CA GLY A 359 -4.49 5.78 7.24
C GLY A 359 -5.38 5.07 6.22
N LYS A 360 -5.10 3.79 5.98
CA LYS A 360 -5.83 2.92 5.04
C LYS A 360 -7.27 2.67 5.47
N LYS A 361 -8.16 2.58 4.47
CA LYS A 361 -9.57 2.24 4.60
C LYS A 361 -9.76 0.84 4.03
N LEU A 362 -10.01 -0.12 4.90
CA LEU A 362 -10.18 -1.52 4.56
C LEU A 362 -11.66 -1.82 4.30
N ILE A 363 -11.95 -2.40 3.16
CA ILE A 363 -13.30 -2.78 2.72
C ILE A 363 -13.43 -4.30 2.75
N TYR A 364 -14.45 -4.80 3.44
CA TYR A 364 -14.87 -6.18 3.39
C TYR A 364 -16.03 -6.34 2.40
N THR A 365 -15.82 -7.12 1.36
CA THR A 365 -16.68 -7.09 0.16
C THR A 365 -18.01 -7.84 0.32
N HIS A 366 -18.12 -8.70 1.34
CA HIS A 366 -19.32 -9.49 1.64
C HIS A 366 -20.11 -8.98 2.85
N ILE A 367 -19.89 -7.73 3.26
CA ILE A 367 -20.67 -7.09 4.33
C ILE A 367 -21.19 -5.73 3.88
N SER A 368 -22.29 -5.29 4.51
CA SER A 368 -22.83 -3.95 4.40
C SER A 368 -22.59 -3.21 5.70
N MET A 369 -21.74 -2.20 5.67
CA MET A 369 -21.33 -1.43 6.84
C MET A 369 -20.83 -0.06 6.40
N PRO A 370 -21.24 1.05 7.05
CA PRO A 370 -20.65 2.35 6.76
C PRO A 370 -19.15 2.36 7.10
N LEU A 371 -18.40 3.21 6.41
CA LEU A 371 -17.00 3.43 6.76
C LEU A 371 -16.91 3.98 8.18
N THR A 372 -16.28 3.23 9.07
CA THR A 372 -16.19 3.59 10.49
C THR A 372 -14.72 3.61 10.93
N ALA A 373 -14.30 4.69 11.58
CA ALA A 373 -12.96 4.75 12.18
C ALA A 373 -12.85 3.75 13.33
N ILE A 374 -11.72 3.07 13.43
CA ILE A 374 -11.46 2.09 14.51
C ILE A 374 -11.59 2.77 15.88
N ASP A 375 -11.09 4.01 16.03
CA ASP A 375 -11.16 4.79 17.26
C ASP A 375 -12.61 5.20 17.65
N ASP A 376 -13.55 5.10 16.71
CA ASP A 376 -14.95 5.43 16.92
C ASP A 376 -15.81 4.20 17.29
N PHE A 377 -15.29 2.97 17.24
CA PHE A 377 -16.07 1.76 17.56
C PHE A 377 -16.72 1.86 18.93
N LYS A 378 -16.01 2.32 19.95
CA LYS A 378 -16.54 2.48 21.31
C LYS A 378 -17.64 3.55 21.46
N LYS A 379 -17.78 4.43 20.46
CA LYS A 379 -18.82 5.47 20.43
C LYS A 379 -20.12 5.00 19.76
N MET A 380 -20.06 3.85 19.07
CA MET A 380 -21.20 3.29 18.34
C MET A 380 -22.13 2.55 19.29
N ASP A 381 -23.42 2.87 19.24
CA ASP A 381 -24.47 2.17 20.03
C ASP A 381 -24.85 0.83 19.33
N SER A 382 -23.92 -0.12 19.37
CA SER A 382 -24.08 -1.46 18.76
C SER A 382 -23.23 -2.46 19.49
N PRO A 383 -23.80 -3.62 19.94
CA PRO A 383 -23.04 -4.68 20.60
C PRO A 383 -21.82 -5.18 19.78
N MET A 384 -21.98 -5.26 18.44
CA MET A 384 -20.92 -5.64 17.53
C MET A 384 -19.73 -4.67 17.62
N PHE A 385 -20.00 -3.36 17.53
CA PHE A 385 -18.93 -2.36 17.60
C PHE A 385 -18.29 -2.27 18.97
N GLN A 386 -19.05 -2.45 20.05
CA GLN A 386 -18.51 -2.52 21.41
C GLN A 386 -17.55 -3.71 21.55
N LYS A 387 -17.92 -4.88 21.00
CA LYS A 387 -17.05 -6.05 21.00
C LYS A 387 -15.81 -5.87 20.16
N LEU A 388 -15.93 -5.25 18.96
CA LEU A 388 -14.79 -4.90 18.13
C LEU A 388 -13.84 -3.93 18.84
N ALA A 389 -14.38 -2.93 19.56
CA ALA A 389 -13.58 -2.01 20.37
C ALA A 389 -12.75 -2.74 21.44
N GLU A 390 -13.37 -3.68 22.19
CA GLU A 390 -12.67 -4.50 23.18
C GLU A 390 -11.50 -5.28 22.56
N ILE A 391 -11.75 -5.94 21.41
CA ILE A 391 -10.72 -6.74 20.72
C ILE A 391 -9.57 -5.87 20.26
N VAL A 392 -9.88 -4.73 19.63
CA VAL A 392 -8.88 -3.79 19.11
C VAL A 392 -8.08 -3.15 20.25
N GLU A 393 -8.73 -2.75 21.36
CA GLU A 393 -8.03 -2.24 22.55
C GLU A 393 -7.08 -3.29 23.13
N GLY A 394 -7.49 -4.56 23.16
CA GLY A 394 -6.63 -5.70 23.54
C GLY A 394 -5.41 -5.90 22.64
N ASN A 395 -5.47 -5.38 21.40
CA ASN A 395 -4.39 -5.40 20.41
C ASN A 395 -3.74 -4.01 20.19
N ASN A 396 -3.58 -3.23 21.23
CA ASN A 396 -2.92 -1.91 21.20
C ASN A 396 -3.56 -0.91 20.21
N GLY A 397 -4.87 -0.97 20.02
CA GLY A 397 -5.61 -0.09 19.12
C GLY A 397 -5.49 -0.44 17.63
N LEU A 398 -4.89 -1.58 17.29
CA LEU A 398 -4.71 -2.02 15.91
C LEU A 398 -5.74 -3.08 15.50
N TRP A 399 -6.17 -3.02 14.23
CA TRP A 399 -6.94 -4.09 13.63
C TRP A 399 -6.19 -5.42 13.71
N CYS A 400 -6.90 -6.53 13.87
CA CYS A 400 -6.26 -7.83 14.05
C CYS A 400 -7.12 -8.98 13.51
N VAL A 401 -6.52 -10.15 13.43
CA VAL A 401 -7.17 -11.37 12.91
C VAL A 401 -8.42 -11.74 13.71
N GLU A 402 -8.40 -11.54 15.02
CA GLU A 402 -9.57 -11.82 15.89
C GLU A 402 -10.72 -10.86 15.57
N ALA A 403 -10.43 -9.56 15.39
CA ALA A 403 -11.43 -8.56 15.01
C ALA A 403 -12.02 -8.84 13.61
N GLU A 404 -11.18 -9.20 12.64
CA GLU A 404 -11.63 -9.60 11.30
C GLU A 404 -12.55 -10.82 11.34
N LYS A 405 -12.14 -11.89 12.02
CA LYS A 405 -12.96 -13.11 12.16
C LYS A 405 -14.31 -12.81 12.82
N TYR A 406 -14.29 -12.04 13.91
CA TYR A 406 -15.51 -11.65 14.60
C TYR A 406 -16.46 -10.85 13.69
N LEU A 407 -15.92 -9.81 12.99
CA LEU A 407 -16.71 -9.00 12.07
C LEU A 407 -17.34 -9.84 10.95
N LEU A 408 -16.56 -10.72 10.31
CA LEU A 408 -17.02 -11.54 9.19
C LEU A 408 -18.07 -12.59 9.63
N GLU A 409 -18.00 -13.08 10.88
CA GLU A 409 -18.96 -14.00 11.45
C GLU A 409 -20.28 -13.30 11.79
N GLU A 410 -20.23 -12.16 12.49
CA GLU A 410 -21.41 -11.36 12.88
C GLU A 410 -22.19 -10.83 11.66
N MET A 411 -21.49 -10.47 10.59
CA MET A 411 -22.09 -9.90 9.38
C MET A 411 -22.39 -10.95 8.29
N LYS A 412 -22.25 -12.23 8.61
CA LYS A 412 -22.49 -13.33 7.66
C LYS A 412 -23.96 -13.37 7.21
N GLY A 413 -24.17 -13.25 5.90
CA GLY A 413 -25.50 -13.29 5.29
C GLY A 413 -26.24 -11.97 5.28
N VAL A 414 -25.57 -10.83 5.55
CA VAL A 414 -26.15 -9.48 5.51
C VAL A 414 -26.16 -8.91 4.09
N ILE A 415 -25.48 -9.53 3.10
CA ILE A 415 -25.52 -9.18 1.65
C ILE A 415 -26.14 -10.32 0.86
#